data_45d11f75fe643af03d53093003d0ff5e
#
_entry.id   45d11f75fe643af03d53093003d0ff5e
#
_cell.length_a   1.000
_cell.length_b   1.000
_cell.length_c   1.000
_cell.angle_alpha   90.00
_cell.angle_beta   90.00
_cell.angle_gamma   90.00
#
_symmetry.space_group_name_H-M   'P 1'
#
loop_
_entity.id
_entity.type
_entity.pdbx_description
1 polymer ?
#
loop_
_entity_poly.entity_id
_entity_poly.type
_entity_poly.pdbx_seq_one_letter_code
_entity_poly.pdbx_strand_id
1 'polypeptide(L)'
;MDDEYEELQKPKRRVLKWVLISFSIVVLLVLGTAGGIGLFIASALQPVDASDQEVRVSIPQGSSSIQIADELETKGLIKNSSIFTYYLKFKKQGSKFQAGEYAMKPGMTFEAMIDKLNKGDVVKEEMIRITIPEGFTIEQIATKVSEQSTWKKETFLGLIDDPAGFKTESTLSIPDTKNIRHRLEGYIFPETYEFKKGSTEKEFVERSLDQLDKMLATLPPDWKDKLKSRNLSIHQMLTIASLIEREVVVDSERATVSGVIVNRLKMNMPLQIDATVQYLFDKSKERLLEKDLQIESPYNTYLNTGLPPGPIASPSLASIKAAIYPEETKYVFYVTKKDGTMGHLFAETFEEHKKNIANSKKATN
;
A
#
# COMPACT_ATOMS: atom_id res chain seq x y z
N MET A 1 -77.37 71.70 31.42
CA MET A 1 -77.43 70.39 30.80
C MET A 1 -76.22 70.14 29.90
N ASP A 2 -75.23 71.05 29.79
CA ASP A 2 -74.08 70.93 28.87
C ASP A 2 -72.77 70.53 29.55
N ASP A 3 -72.69 70.56 30.87
CA ASP A 3 -71.42 70.22 31.57
C ASP A 3 -71.25 68.65 31.82
N GLU A 4 -72.28 67.87 31.71
CA GLU A 4 -72.23 66.43 31.98
C GLU A 4 -71.79 65.59 30.77
N TYR A 5 -71.81 66.18 29.59
CA TYR A 5 -71.37 65.54 28.35
C TYR A 5 -69.86 65.66 28.05
N GLU A 6 -69.13 66.61 28.66
CA GLU A 6 -67.70 66.79 28.38
C GLU A 6 -66.79 65.87 29.21
N GLU A 7 -67.24 65.39 30.37
CA GLU A 7 -66.44 64.46 31.24
C GLU A 7 -66.38 63.04 30.73
N LEU A 8 -67.37 62.59 29.99
CA LEU A 8 -67.39 61.15 29.52
C LEU A 8 -66.52 60.89 28.29
N GLN A 9 -66.01 61.93 27.64
CA GLN A 9 -65.15 61.74 26.44
C GLN A 9 -63.63 61.72 26.74
N LYS A 10 -63.18 62.34 27.84
CA LYS A 10 -61.78 62.51 28.20
C LYS A 10 -61.04 61.22 28.49
N PRO A 11 -61.61 60.18 29.16
CA PRO A 11 -60.86 58.95 29.42
C PRO A 11 -60.64 58.11 28.15
N LYS A 12 -61.57 58.09 27.17
CA LYS A 12 -61.39 57.32 25.95
C LYS A 12 -60.25 57.82 25.05
N ARG A 13 -60.02 59.14 24.99
CA ARG A 13 -58.91 59.76 24.26
C ARG A 13 -57.53 59.42 24.88
N ARG A 14 -57.42 59.34 26.22
CA ARG A 14 -56.18 58.99 26.91
C ARG A 14 -55.85 57.50 26.66
N VAL A 15 -56.83 56.62 26.83
CA VAL A 15 -56.65 55.16 26.59
C VAL A 15 -56.22 54.93 25.12
N LEU A 16 -56.89 55.59 24.16
CA LEU A 16 -56.52 55.47 22.74
C LEU A 16 -55.08 55.93 22.45
N LYS A 17 -54.61 57.01 23.09
CA LYS A 17 -53.24 57.49 22.97
C LYS A 17 -52.24 56.45 23.49
N TRP A 18 -52.49 55.86 24.66
CA TRP A 18 -51.62 54.82 25.23
C TRP A 18 -51.62 53.55 24.38
N VAL A 19 -52.76 53.14 23.82
CA VAL A 19 -52.85 52.00 22.87
C VAL A 19 -52.03 52.25 21.61
N LEU A 20 -52.14 53.48 21.02
CA LEU A 20 -51.36 53.84 19.84
C LEU A 20 -49.86 53.93 20.15
N ILE A 21 -49.44 54.42 21.29
CA ILE A 21 -48.02 54.46 21.73
C ILE A 21 -47.51 53.04 21.90
N SER A 22 -48.26 52.14 22.60
CA SER A 22 -47.86 50.75 22.79
C SER A 22 -47.75 50.00 21.47
N PHE A 23 -48.72 50.20 20.56
CA PHE A 23 -48.67 49.64 19.22
C PHE A 23 -47.46 50.11 18.42
N SER A 24 -47.17 51.43 18.46
CA SER A 24 -45.99 51.99 17.82
C SER A 24 -44.68 51.40 18.36
N ILE A 25 -44.59 51.22 19.70
CA ILE A 25 -43.42 50.56 20.31
C ILE A 25 -43.27 49.10 19.84
N VAL A 26 -44.37 48.34 19.79
CA VAL A 26 -44.34 46.98 19.30
C VAL A 26 -43.90 46.93 17.84
N VAL A 27 -44.44 47.81 16.99
CA VAL A 27 -44.04 47.92 15.58
C VAL A 27 -42.54 48.26 15.43
N LEU A 28 -42.05 49.20 16.23
CA LEU A 28 -40.63 49.56 16.22
C LEU A 28 -39.74 48.43 16.70
N LEU A 29 -40.17 47.67 17.73
CA LEU A 29 -39.44 46.50 18.18
C LEU A 29 -39.41 45.40 17.11
N VAL A 30 -40.55 45.15 16.43
CA VAL A 30 -40.63 44.17 15.32
C VAL A 30 -39.75 44.60 14.15
N LEU A 31 -39.80 45.89 13.77
CA LEU A 31 -38.92 46.42 12.70
C LEU A 31 -37.44 46.37 13.10
N GLY A 32 -37.12 46.72 14.35
CA GLY A 32 -35.77 46.64 14.88
C GLY A 32 -35.23 45.22 14.92
N THR A 33 -36.02 44.27 15.38
CA THR A 33 -35.65 42.85 15.39
C THR A 33 -35.54 42.26 13.98
N ALA A 34 -36.47 42.59 13.09
CA ALA A 34 -36.39 42.19 11.68
C ALA A 34 -35.16 42.75 10.97
N GLY A 35 -34.85 44.03 11.22
CA GLY A 35 -33.64 44.68 10.73
C GLY A 35 -32.36 44.03 11.25
N GLY A 36 -32.32 43.73 12.54
CA GLY A 36 -31.19 43.06 13.19
C GLY A 36 -30.96 41.64 12.62
N ILE A 37 -32.05 40.86 12.45
CA ILE A 37 -31.98 39.56 11.81
C ILE A 37 -31.49 39.67 10.36
N GLY A 38 -31.98 40.64 9.60
CA GLY A 38 -31.56 40.88 8.23
C GLY A 38 -30.06 41.18 8.11
N LEU A 39 -29.55 42.05 8.98
CA LEU A 39 -28.11 42.38 9.05
C LEU A 39 -27.27 41.15 9.46
N PHE A 40 -27.73 40.37 10.43
CA PHE A 40 -27.06 39.13 10.85
C PHE A 40 -26.97 38.16 9.68
N ILE A 41 -28.07 37.85 8.98
CA ILE A 41 -28.07 36.98 7.81
C ILE A 41 -27.15 37.50 6.72
N ALA A 42 -27.23 38.82 6.41
CA ALA A 42 -26.36 39.44 5.42
C ALA A 42 -24.87 39.29 5.77
N SER A 43 -24.51 39.47 7.05
CA SER A 43 -23.15 39.26 7.55
C SER A 43 -22.72 37.80 7.49
N ALA A 44 -23.60 36.85 7.84
CA ALA A 44 -23.30 35.43 7.84
C ALA A 44 -23.16 34.84 6.42
N LEU A 45 -23.78 35.47 5.41
CA LEU A 45 -23.61 35.12 3.99
C LEU A 45 -22.28 35.63 3.39
N GLN A 46 -21.62 36.58 4.04
CA GLN A 46 -20.31 37.06 3.59
C GLN A 46 -19.21 36.03 3.95
N PRO A 47 -18.20 35.90 3.11
CA PRO A 47 -17.03 35.09 3.46
C PRO A 47 -16.42 35.53 4.81
N VAL A 48 -15.71 34.63 5.44
CA VAL A 48 -14.81 34.95 6.55
C VAL A 48 -13.60 35.75 6.04
N ASP A 49 -12.82 36.33 6.93
CA ASP A 49 -11.60 37.03 6.55
C ASP A 49 -10.68 36.11 5.73
N ALA A 50 -10.17 36.66 4.61
CA ALA A 50 -9.34 35.87 3.71
C ALA A 50 -7.98 35.52 4.34
N SER A 51 -7.53 34.30 4.13
CA SER A 51 -6.22 33.80 4.53
C SER A 51 -5.63 32.95 3.44
N ASP A 52 -4.32 33.00 3.25
CA ASP A 52 -3.60 32.13 2.31
C ASP A 52 -3.36 30.72 2.86
N GLN A 53 -3.61 30.50 4.15
CA GLN A 53 -3.47 29.21 4.78
C GLN A 53 -4.59 28.25 4.33
N GLU A 54 -4.22 27.12 3.72
CA GLU A 54 -5.18 26.08 3.36
C GLU A 54 -5.64 25.31 4.60
N VAL A 55 -6.96 25.15 4.71
CA VAL A 55 -7.62 24.35 5.75
C VAL A 55 -8.12 23.07 5.13
N ARG A 56 -7.78 21.95 5.73
CA ARG A 56 -8.26 20.63 5.30
C ARG A 56 -9.60 20.29 5.95
N VAL A 57 -10.58 19.95 5.11
CA VAL A 57 -11.94 19.58 5.49
C VAL A 57 -12.18 18.14 5.04
N SER A 58 -12.46 17.27 5.98
CA SER A 58 -12.79 15.85 5.72
C SER A 58 -14.30 15.68 5.67
N ILE A 59 -14.81 15.19 4.54
CA ILE A 59 -16.24 14.89 4.34
C ILE A 59 -16.38 13.38 4.23
N PRO A 60 -16.80 12.67 5.30
CA PRO A 60 -17.05 11.24 5.27
C PRO A 60 -18.16 10.85 4.30
N GLN A 61 -18.10 9.61 3.81
CA GLN A 61 -19.17 9.09 2.96
C GLN A 61 -20.49 9.02 3.73
N GLY A 62 -21.58 9.53 3.13
CA GLY A 62 -22.90 9.57 3.74
C GLY A 62 -23.15 10.77 4.66
N SER A 63 -22.22 11.75 4.74
CA SER A 63 -22.44 12.97 5.50
C SER A 63 -23.63 13.77 4.99
N SER A 64 -24.49 14.20 5.90
CA SER A 64 -25.59 15.11 5.59
C SER A 64 -25.09 16.54 5.32
N SER A 65 -25.88 17.35 4.59
CA SER A 65 -25.55 18.77 4.36
C SER A 65 -25.38 19.56 5.67
N ILE A 66 -26.07 19.16 6.74
CA ILE A 66 -25.95 19.77 8.06
C ILE A 66 -24.57 19.47 8.66
N GLN A 67 -24.15 18.20 8.66
CA GLN A 67 -22.85 17.80 9.17
C GLN A 67 -21.71 18.44 8.40
N ILE A 68 -21.86 18.59 7.07
CA ILE A 68 -20.87 19.30 6.23
C ILE A 68 -20.81 20.78 6.61
N ALA A 69 -21.96 21.44 6.83
CA ALA A 69 -22.02 22.84 7.25
C ALA A 69 -21.35 23.03 8.63
N ASP A 70 -21.61 22.14 9.59
CA ASP A 70 -21.02 22.19 10.94
C ASP A 70 -19.49 22.00 10.87
N GLU A 71 -18.99 21.09 10.02
CA GLU A 71 -17.56 20.92 9.81
C GLU A 71 -16.91 22.19 9.19
N LEU A 72 -17.56 22.82 8.19
CA LEU A 72 -17.07 24.05 7.58
C LEU A 72 -17.04 25.20 8.59
N GLU A 73 -18.02 25.33 9.49
CA GLU A 73 -18.03 26.31 10.57
C GLU A 73 -16.92 26.02 11.59
N THR A 74 -16.79 24.78 12.03
CA THR A 74 -15.75 24.33 12.97
C THR A 74 -14.34 24.62 12.46
N LYS A 75 -14.14 24.47 11.15
CA LYS A 75 -12.88 24.80 10.47
C LYS A 75 -12.69 26.29 10.19
N GLY A 76 -13.64 27.14 10.56
CA GLY A 76 -13.55 28.59 10.35
C GLY A 76 -13.66 29.03 8.88
N LEU A 77 -14.28 28.23 8.02
CA LEU A 77 -14.47 28.53 6.60
C LEU A 77 -15.77 29.29 6.34
N ILE A 78 -16.77 29.13 7.21
CA ILE A 78 -18.03 29.85 7.19
C ILE A 78 -18.34 30.40 8.58
N LYS A 79 -19.15 31.46 8.65
CA LYS A 79 -19.51 32.14 9.90
C LYS A 79 -20.63 31.42 10.66
N ASN A 80 -21.53 30.72 9.96
CA ASN A 80 -22.69 30.07 10.57
C ASN A 80 -23.24 28.91 9.72
N SER A 81 -23.24 27.69 10.29
CA SER A 81 -23.65 26.46 9.64
C SER A 81 -25.15 26.43 9.32
N SER A 82 -25.99 27.00 10.21
CA SER A 82 -27.43 27.06 9.98
C SER A 82 -27.76 27.94 8.77
N ILE A 83 -27.13 29.11 8.64
CA ILE A 83 -27.33 30.01 7.48
C ILE A 83 -26.83 29.33 6.20
N PHE A 84 -25.69 28.65 6.23
CA PHE A 84 -25.20 27.90 5.07
C PHE A 84 -26.19 26.78 4.68
N THR A 85 -26.73 26.03 5.64
CA THR A 85 -27.72 24.99 5.39
C THR A 85 -29.01 25.54 4.76
N TYR A 86 -29.50 26.71 5.24
CA TYR A 86 -30.63 27.41 4.62
C TYR A 86 -30.31 27.89 3.21
N TYR A 87 -29.10 28.41 2.99
CA TYR A 87 -28.62 28.80 1.67
C TYR A 87 -28.63 27.62 0.69
N LEU A 88 -28.14 26.44 1.10
CA LEU A 88 -28.15 25.22 0.31
C LEU A 88 -29.60 24.82 -0.09
N LYS A 89 -30.53 24.85 0.87
CA LYS A 89 -31.95 24.56 0.61
C LYS A 89 -32.55 25.56 -0.39
N PHE A 90 -32.31 26.86 -0.20
CA PHE A 90 -32.81 27.92 -1.08
C PHE A 90 -32.29 27.76 -2.52
N LYS A 91 -31.01 27.45 -2.67
CA LYS A 91 -30.37 27.24 -3.98
C LYS A 91 -30.61 25.83 -4.56
N LYS A 92 -31.31 24.95 -3.83
CA LYS A 92 -31.50 23.51 -4.17
C LYS A 92 -30.17 22.80 -4.42
N GLN A 93 -29.20 23.07 -3.57
CA GLN A 93 -27.85 22.51 -3.60
C GLN A 93 -27.63 21.55 -2.43
N GLY A 94 -26.49 20.84 -2.40
CA GLY A 94 -26.09 19.97 -1.29
C GLY A 94 -26.41 18.49 -1.46
N SER A 95 -27.17 18.09 -2.51
CA SER A 95 -27.47 16.68 -2.81
C SER A 95 -26.38 15.97 -3.64
N LYS A 96 -25.44 16.72 -4.19
CA LYS A 96 -24.36 16.23 -5.08
C LYS A 96 -22.98 16.35 -4.47
N PHE A 97 -22.88 16.68 -3.18
CA PHE A 97 -21.61 16.76 -2.48
C PHE A 97 -20.92 15.41 -2.46
N GLN A 98 -19.65 15.39 -2.81
CA GLN A 98 -18.85 14.17 -2.84
C GLN A 98 -18.04 14.04 -1.55
N ALA A 99 -17.88 12.82 -1.07
CA ALA A 99 -17.04 12.51 0.06
C ALA A 99 -15.56 12.66 -0.33
N GLY A 100 -14.71 13.03 0.62
CA GLY A 100 -13.28 13.18 0.41
C GLY A 100 -12.66 14.25 1.30
N GLU A 101 -11.36 14.45 1.15
CA GLU A 101 -10.63 15.51 1.81
C GLU A 101 -10.46 16.70 0.88
N TYR A 102 -10.89 17.88 1.31
CA TYR A 102 -10.85 19.12 0.53
C TYR A 102 -9.87 20.11 1.14
N ALA A 103 -9.05 20.74 0.30
CA ALA A 103 -8.29 21.93 0.68
C ALA A 103 -9.11 23.17 0.34
N MET A 104 -9.47 23.95 1.35
CA MET A 104 -10.22 25.19 1.22
C MET A 104 -9.48 26.33 1.91
N LYS A 105 -9.66 27.56 1.41
CA LYS A 105 -9.06 28.74 2.05
C LYS A 105 -10.14 29.57 2.72
N PRO A 106 -9.90 30.12 3.92
CA PRO A 106 -10.75 31.18 4.46
C PRO A 106 -10.90 32.34 3.46
N GLY A 107 -12.08 32.89 3.37
CA GLY A 107 -12.40 33.94 2.37
C GLY A 107 -13.04 33.38 1.10
N MET A 108 -13.17 32.07 0.92
CA MET A 108 -13.97 31.50 -0.18
C MET A 108 -15.44 31.82 -0.01
N THR A 109 -16.15 32.11 -1.14
CA THR A 109 -17.60 32.26 -1.14
C THR A 109 -18.33 30.92 -0.99
N PHE A 110 -19.59 30.97 -0.58
CA PHE A 110 -20.42 29.74 -0.50
C PHE A 110 -20.54 29.05 -1.85
N GLU A 111 -20.67 29.79 -2.94
CA GLU A 111 -20.72 29.25 -4.29
C GLU A 111 -19.44 28.48 -4.65
N ALA A 112 -18.28 29.05 -4.33
CA ALA A 112 -16.99 28.41 -4.60
C ALA A 112 -16.80 27.12 -3.80
N MET A 113 -17.23 27.10 -2.52
CA MET A 113 -17.20 25.89 -1.70
C MET A 113 -18.16 24.83 -2.22
N ILE A 114 -19.40 25.22 -2.58
CA ILE A 114 -20.42 24.33 -3.13
C ILE A 114 -19.94 23.73 -4.46
N ASP A 115 -19.37 24.52 -5.34
CA ASP A 115 -18.84 24.07 -6.63
C ASP A 115 -17.72 23.05 -6.42
N LYS A 116 -16.80 23.32 -5.48
CA LYS A 116 -15.70 22.41 -5.12
C LYS A 116 -16.22 21.09 -4.57
N LEU A 117 -17.21 21.12 -3.67
CA LEU A 117 -17.84 19.93 -3.09
C LEU A 117 -18.63 19.13 -4.13
N ASN A 118 -19.36 19.79 -5.04
CA ASN A 118 -20.14 19.15 -6.10
C ASN A 118 -19.24 18.50 -7.17
N LYS A 119 -18.12 19.11 -7.51
CA LYS A 119 -17.13 18.59 -8.47
C LYS A 119 -16.29 17.45 -7.90
N GLY A 120 -16.28 17.28 -6.57
CA GLY A 120 -15.37 16.35 -5.91
C GLY A 120 -13.90 16.74 -6.11
N ASP A 121 -13.62 18.07 -6.08
CA ASP A 121 -12.25 18.59 -6.19
C ASP A 121 -11.50 18.37 -4.87
N VAL A 122 -11.27 17.07 -4.59
CA VAL A 122 -10.59 16.58 -3.39
C VAL A 122 -9.07 16.74 -3.53
N VAL A 123 -8.42 16.86 -2.40
CA VAL A 123 -6.95 16.77 -2.34
C VAL A 123 -6.56 15.39 -2.82
N LYS A 124 -5.87 15.31 -3.94
CA LYS A 124 -5.25 14.07 -4.39
C LYS A 124 -4.08 13.79 -3.45
N GLU A 125 -4.22 12.74 -2.63
CA GLU A 125 -3.08 12.28 -1.86
C GLU A 125 -1.97 11.88 -2.84
N GLU A 126 -0.79 12.47 -2.66
CA GLU A 126 0.37 12.02 -3.40
C GLU A 126 0.73 10.63 -2.91
N MET A 127 0.64 9.65 -3.80
CA MET A 127 0.95 8.27 -3.54
C MET A 127 2.35 7.93 -4.06
N ILE A 128 3.12 7.24 -3.23
CA ILE A 128 4.36 6.58 -3.62
C ILE A 128 3.98 5.18 -4.08
N ARG A 129 4.34 4.82 -5.30
CA ARG A 129 4.12 3.47 -5.85
C ARG A 129 5.47 2.78 -6.03
N ILE A 130 5.64 1.63 -5.37
CA ILE A 130 6.86 0.83 -5.43
C ILE A 130 6.49 -0.56 -5.94
N THR A 131 7.04 -0.93 -7.09
CA THR A 131 6.84 -2.27 -7.67
C THR A 131 8.09 -3.10 -7.45
N ILE A 132 7.94 -4.22 -6.76
CA ILE A 132 9.00 -5.21 -6.54
C ILE A 132 8.77 -6.38 -7.50
N PRO A 133 9.63 -6.55 -8.51
CA PRO A 133 9.56 -7.70 -9.40
C PRO A 133 9.96 -9.00 -8.70
N GLU A 134 9.43 -10.11 -9.21
CA GLU A 134 9.88 -11.44 -8.85
C GLU A 134 11.37 -11.63 -9.16
N GLY A 135 12.06 -12.42 -8.36
CA GLY A 135 13.48 -12.71 -8.53
C GLY A 135 14.45 -11.58 -8.19
N PHE A 136 13.98 -10.44 -7.65
CA PHE A 136 14.87 -9.36 -7.18
C PHE A 136 15.54 -9.75 -5.87
N THR A 137 16.83 -9.40 -5.73
CA THR A 137 17.56 -9.47 -4.47
C THR A 137 17.26 -8.25 -3.61
N ILE A 138 17.54 -8.33 -2.30
CA ILE A 138 17.38 -7.18 -1.38
C ILE A 138 18.17 -5.96 -1.86
N GLU A 139 19.37 -6.12 -2.42
CA GLU A 139 20.15 -5.02 -2.96
C GLU A 139 19.45 -4.33 -4.15
N GLN A 140 18.81 -5.11 -5.02
CA GLN A 140 18.02 -4.58 -6.14
C GLN A 140 16.75 -3.90 -5.63
N ILE A 141 16.09 -4.48 -4.63
CA ILE A 141 14.91 -3.89 -3.99
C ILE A 141 15.28 -2.56 -3.32
N ALA A 142 16.38 -2.52 -2.56
CA ALA A 142 16.85 -1.31 -1.89
C ALA A 142 17.14 -0.18 -2.88
N THR A 143 17.74 -0.51 -4.03
CA THR A 143 17.96 0.44 -5.13
C THR A 143 16.64 0.94 -5.70
N LYS A 144 15.71 0.03 -6.00
CA LYS A 144 14.37 0.35 -6.53
C LYS A 144 13.56 1.24 -5.59
N VAL A 145 13.60 0.94 -4.30
CA VAL A 145 12.94 1.71 -3.24
C VAL A 145 13.47 3.14 -3.21
N SER A 146 14.80 3.33 -3.27
CA SER A 146 15.41 4.66 -3.29
C SER A 146 15.17 5.45 -4.59
N GLU A 147 14.97 4.79 -5.72
CA GLU A 147 14.64 5.42 -7.00
C GLU A 147 13.17 5.86 -7.10
N GLN A 148 12.25 5.12 -6.48
CA GLN A 148 10.80 5.33 -6.59
C GLN A 148 10.19 6.10 -5.41
N SER A 149 10.99 6.46 -4.43
CA SER A 149 10.56 7.18 -3.24
C SER A 149 11.63 8.18 -2.76
N THR A 150 11.36 8.84 -1.64
CA THR A 150 12.35 9.68 -0.94
C THR A 150 13.11 8.90 0.14
N TRP A 151 12.92 7.59 0.20
CA TRP A 151 13.49 6.70 1.22
C TRP A 151 14.96 6.40 0.93
N LYS A 152 15.72 6.18 1.99
CA LYS A 152 17.16 5.95 1.88
C LYS A 152 17.48 4.46 1.81
N LYS A 153 18.32 4.10 0.85
CA LYS A 153 18.79 2.72 0.67
C LYS A 153 19.40 2.15 1.95
N GLU A 154 20.22 2.93 2.62
CA GLU A 154 20.93 2.52 3.85
C GLU A 154 19.96 2.28 5.01
N THR A 155 18.93 3.13 5.17
CA THR A 155 17.89 2.95 6.19
C THR A 155 17.11 1.67 5.94
N PHE A 156 16.71 1.44 4.68
CA PHE A 156 16.03 0.21 4.29
C PHE A 156 16.87 -1.03 4.57
N LEU A 157 18.14 -1.06 4.14
CA LEU A 157 19.06 -2.19 4.39
C LEU A 157 19.27 -2.44 5.89
N GLY A 158 19.35 -1.38 6.70
CA GLY A 158 19.43 -1.51 8.16
C GLY A 158 18.22 -2.24 8.77
N LEU A 159 17.00 -1.95 8.27
CA LEU A 159 15.77 -2.66 8.69
C LEU A 159 15.75 -4.13 8.23
N ILE A 160 16.28 -4.40 7.04
CA ILE A 160 16.39 -5.76 6.49
C ILE A 160 17.33 -6.63 7.30
N ASP A 161 18.45 -6.07 7.78
CA ASP A 161 19.49 -6.83 8.48
C ASP A 161 19.26 -6.91 10.00
N ASP A 162 18.39 -6.07 10.55
CA ASP A 162 17.88 -6.17 11.93
C ASP A 162 16.36 -6.34 11.99
N PRO A 163 15.84 -7.55 11.68
CA PRO A 163 14.40 -7.82 11.65
C PRO A 163 13.76 -7.99 13.03
N ALA A 164 14.45 -7.72 14.14
CA ALA A 164 13.95 -7.96 15.50
C ALA A 164 12.63 -7.22 15.80
N GLY A 165 12.36 -6.11 15.08
CA GLY A 165 11.12 -5.34 15.18
C GLY A 165 9.94 -5.94 14.38
N PHE A 166 10.16 -6.95 13.53
CA PHE A 166 9.16 -7.52 12.64
C PHE A 166 8.85 -8.97 13.02
N LYS A 167 7.69 -9.20 13.63
CA LYS A 167 7.28 -10.51 14.13
C LYS A 167 6.05 -11.00 13.35
N THR A 168 6.28 -11.60 12.19
CA THR A 168 5.27 -12.30 11.40
C THR A 168 5.50 -13.82 11.48
N GLU A 169 4.55 -14.64 11.04
CA GLU A 169 4.71 -16.10 11.06
C GLU A 169 5.96 -16.54 10.27
N SER A 170 6.16 -15.93 9.09
CA SER A 170 7.30 -16.26 8.25
C SER A 170 8.64 -15.84 8.88
N THR A 171 8.75 -14.64 9.46
CA THR A 171 10.02 -14.15 10.03
C THR A 171 10.49 -14.92 11.26
N LEU A 172 9.56 -15.53 12.02
CA LEU A 172 9.91 -16.39 13.15
C LEU A 172 10.70 -17.64 12.75
N SER A 173 10.70 -18.01 11.47
CA SER A 173 11.43 -19.15 10.92
C SER A 173 12.89 -18.84 10.56
N ILE A 174 13.31 -17.56 10.61
CA ILE A 174 14.67 -17.15 10.25
C ILE A 174 15.64 -17.66 11.30
N PRO A 175 16.63 -18.49 10.92
CA PRO A 175 17.58 -19.05 11.88
C PRO A 175 18.52 -17.94 12.40
N ASP A 176 18.91 -18.05 13.66
CA ASP A 176 19.91 -17.15 14.24
C ASP A 176 21.31 -17.59 13.86
N THR A 177 21.79 -17.17 12.70
CA THR A 177 23.11 -17.47 12.17
C THR A 177 23.73 -16.25 11.48
N LYS A 178 25.04 -16.11 11.61
CA LYS A 178 25.81 -15.05 10.95
C LYS A 178 26.09 -15.32 9.46
N ASN A 179 25.72 -16.51 8.96
CA ASN A 179 26.00 -16.90 7.58
C ASN A 179 24.97 -16.33 6.58
N ILE A 180 23.86 -15.76 7.05
CA ILE A 180 22.85 -15.12 6.21
C ILE A 180 23.37 -13.73 5.83
N ARG A 181 23.44 -13.45 4.53
CA ARG A 181 23.93 -12.16 4.00
C ARG A 181 22.95 -11.01 4.33
N HIS A 182 21.66 -11.18 4.03
CA HIS A 182 20.59 -10.27 4.39
C HIS A 182 19.49 -11.08 5.08
N ARG A 183 19.12 -10.69 6.30
CA ARG A 183 18.22 -11.47 7.16
C ARG A 183 16.82 -11.66 6.55
N LEU A 184 16.33 -10.63 5.84
CA LEU A 184 15.00 -10.66 5.17
C LEU A 184 15.11 -10.93 3.66
N GLU A 185 16.24 -11.47 3.14
CA GLU A 185 16.32 -11.90 1.74
C GLU A 185 15.24 -12.96 1.46
N GLY A 186 14.46 -12.76 0.39
CA GLY A 186 13.35 -13.63 0.00
C GLY A 186 12.07 -13.46 0.81
N TYR A 187 12.02 -12.56 1.79
CA TYR A 187 10.83 -12.28 2.61
C TYR A 187 10.04 -11.06 2.15
N ILE A 188 10.65 -10.15 1.39
CA ILE A 188 9.94 -9.03 0.76
C ILE A 188 9.17 -9.57 -0.44
N PHE A 189 7.84 -9.73 -0.29
CA PHE A 189 7.03 -10.37 -1.33
C PHE A 189 6.95 -9.49 -2.59
N PRO A 190 7.10 -10.07 -3.80
CA PRO A 190 6.97 -9.37 -5.06
C PRO A 190 5.53 -8.87 -5.29
N GLU A 191 5.33 -7.56 -5.32
CA GLU A 191 4.03 -6.92 -5.47
C GLU A 191 4.22 -5.43 -5.82
N THR A 192 3.13 -4.77 -6.20
CA THR A 192 3.07 -3.32 -6.30
C THR A 192 2.45 -2.74 -5.03
N TYR A 193 3.23 -1.97 -4.29
CA TYR A 193 2.84 -1.34 -3.05
C TYR A 193 2.55 0.14 -3.24
N GLU A 194 1.42 0.61 -2.69
CA GLU A 194 1.05 2.02 -2.71
C GLU A 194 1.06 2.57 -1.28
N PHE A 195 1.74 3.69 -1.09
CA PHE A 195 1.89 4.37 0.19
C PHE A 195 1.53 5.85 0.04
N LYS A 196 1.02 6.45 1.12
CA LYS A 196 0.86 7.91 1.18
C LYS A 196 2.23 8.58 1.26
N LYS A 197 2.35 9.76 0.68
CA LYS A 197 3.53 10.60 0.89
C LYS A 197 3.74 10.84 2.39
N GLY A 198 4.94 10.54 2.86
CA GLY A 198 5.28 10.61 4.29
C GLY A 198 5.30 9.27 5.01
N SER A 199 4.88 8.17 4.35
CA SER A 199 5.14 6.82 4.85
C SER A 199 6.63 6.52 4.91
N THR A 200 7.02 5.55 5.72
CA THR A 200 8.40 5.21 6.05
C THR A 200 8.84 3.89 5.43
N GLU A 201 10.18 3.67 5.36
CA GLU A 201 10.77 2.39 4.97
C GLU A 201 10.30 1.24 5.86
N LYS A 202 10.07 1.53 7.16
CA LYS A 202 9.57 0.54 8.11
C LYS A 202 8.17 0.05 7.74
N GLU A 203 7.25 0.97 7.41
CA GLU A 203 5.89 0.62 6.97
C GLU A 203 5.92 -0.22 5.67
N PHE A 204 6.87 0.07 4.76
CA PHE A 204 7.06 -0.73 3.56
C PHE A 204 7.48 -2.16 3.90
N VAL A 205 8.48 -2.33 4.77
CA VAL A 205 8.95 -3.66 5.20
C VAL A 205 7.83 -4.43 5.89
N GLU A 206 7.13 -3.81 6.86
CA GLU A 206 6.00 -4.42 7.58
C GLU A 206 4.93 -4.91 6.60
N ARG A 207 4.51 -4.04 5.67
CA ARG A 207 3.47 -4.38 4.70
C ARG A 207 3.90 -5.47 3.72
N SER A 208 5.18 -5.52 3.36
CA SER A 208 5.72 -6.56 2.47
C SER A 208 5.77 -7.92 3.15
N LEU A 209 6.12 -7.96 4.44
CA LEU A 209 6.12 -9.17 5.26
C LEU A 209 4.69 -9.67 5.50
N ASP A 210 3.77 -8.77 5.83
CA ASP A 210 2.34 -9.10 5.96
C ASP A 210 1.77 -9.65 4.64
N GLN A 211 2.22 -9.12 3.51
CA GLN A 211 1.80 -9.61 2.19
C GLN A 211 2.30 -11.02 1.94
N LEU A 212 3.55 -11.34 2.31
CA LEU A 212 4.06 -12.71 2.25
C LEU A 212 3.18 -13.66 3.06
N ASP A 213 2.89 -13.35 4.33
CA ASP A 213 2.06 -14.20 5.20
C ASP A 213 0.63 -14.36 4.64
N LYS A 214 0.04 -13.29 4.09
CA LYS A 214 -1.25 -13.34 3.39
C LYS A 214 -1.20 -14.29 2.20
N MET A 215 -0.15 -14.21 1.39
CA MET A 215 -0.02 -15.09 0.22
C MET A 215 0.22 -16.53 0.62
N LEU A 216 0.99 -16.80 1.68
CA LEU A 216 1.14 -18.14 2.25
C LEU A 216 -0.20 -18.71 2.76
N ALA A 217 -1.07 -17.86 3.31
CA ALA A 217 -2.40 -18.27 3.75
C ALA A 217 -3.35 -18.64 2.59
N THR A 218 -3.04 -18.27 1.34
CA THR A 218 -3.81 -18.68 0.14
C THR A 218 -3.43 -20.07 -0.38
N LEU A 219 -2.34 -20.65 0.13
CA LEU A 219 -1.89 -21.99 -0.27
C LEU A 219 -2.89 -23.06 0.16
N PRO A 220 -2.88 -24.25 -0.48
CA PRO A 220 -3.71 -25.37 -0.05
C PRO A 220 -3.55 -25.66 1.46
N PRO A 221 -4.61 -26.04 2.19
CA PRO A 221 -4.56 -26.15 3.66
C PRO A 221 -3.48 -27.10 4.21
N ASP A 222 -3.02 -28.04 3.40
CA ASP A 222 -2.02 -29.07 3.77
C ASP A 222 -0.56 -28.59 3.62
N TRP A 223 -0.32 -27.35 3.18
CA TRP A 223 1.04 -26.90 2.87
C TRP A 223 2.02 -26.99 4.05
N LYS A 224 1.54 -26.69 5.28
CA LYS A 224 2.36 -26.80 6.49
C LYS A 224 2.70 -28.24 6.81
N ASP A 225 1.76 -29.16 6.61
CA ASP A 225 1.97 -30.60 6.79
C ASP A 225 2.97 -31.13 5.75
N LYS A 226 2.91 -30.65 4.52
CA LYS A 226 3.91 -30.98 3.48
C LYS A 226 5.32 -30.50 3.87
N LEU A 227 5.49 -29.31 4.40
CA LEU A 227 6.79 -28.86 4.91
C LEU A 227 7.27 -29.75 6.08
N LYS A 228 6.38 -30.00 7.05
CA LYS A 228 6.70 -30.83 8.21
C LYS A 228 7.10 -32.25 7.82
N SER A 229 6.39 -32.88 6.87
CA SER A 229 6.71 -34.23 6.38
C SER A 229 8.09 -34.33 5.72
N ARG A 230 8.60 -33.22 5.21
CA ARG A 230 9.92 -33.08 4.58
C ARG A 230 10.97 -32.48 5.52
N ASN A 231 10.62 -32.23 6.79
CA ASN A 231 11.45 -31.58 7.79
C ASN A 231 12.02 -30.23 7.31
N LEU A 232 11.17 -29.42 6.65
CA LEU A 232 11.52 -28.11 6.13
C LEU A 232 10.89 -27.00 6.96
N SER A 233 11.67 -25.98 7.31
CA SER A 233 11.16 -24.73 7.84
C SER A 233 10.63 -23.81 6.71
N ILE A 234 9.87 -22.76 7.05
CA ILE A 234 9.47 -21.72 6.08
C ILE A 234 10.72 -21.08 5.45
N HIS A 235 11.76 -20.81 6.24
CA HIS A 235 13.03 -20.30 5.74
C HIS A 235 13.65 -21.18 4.65
N GLN A 236 13.71 -22.50 4.87
CA GLN A 236 14.24 -23.45 3.89
C GLN A 236 13.33 -23.56 2.67
N MET A 237 12.02 -23.50 2.84
CA MET A 237 11.06 -23.45 1.73
C MET A 237 11.28 -22.20 0.87
N LEU A 238 11.41 -21.00 1.47
CA LEU A 238 11.72 -19.77 0.74
C LEU A 238 13.07 -19.84 0.05
N THR A 239 14.06 -20.50 0.68
CA THR A 239 15.37 -20.74 0.07
C THR A 239 15.22 -21.56 -1.22
N ILE A 240 14.54 -22.71 -1.17
CA ILE A 240 14.27 -23.54 -2.36
C ILE A 240 13.48 -22.75 -3.40
N ALA A 241 12.44 -22.02 -2.99
CA ALA A 241 11.63 -21.21 -3.88
C ALA A 241 12.46 -20.15 -4.62
N SER A 242 13.40 -19.49 -3.92
CA SER A 242 14.29 -18.50 -4.53
C SER A 242 15.25 -19.11 -5.54
N LEU A 243 15.72 -20.34 -5.31
CA LEU A 243 16.52 -21.07 -6.29
C LEU A 243 15.70 -21.37 -7.55
N ILE A 244 14.48 -21.88 -7.40
CA ILE A 244 13.55 -22.16 -8.52
C ILE A 244 13.25 -20.88 -9.28
N GLU A 245 12.98 -19.77 -8.58
CA GLU A 245 12.67 -18.48 -9.20
C GLU A 245 13.79 -17.99 -10.12
N ARG A 246 15.04 -18.23 -9.72
CA ARG A 246 16.20 -17.77 -10.47
C ARG A 246 16.64 -18.71 -11.61
N GLU A 247 16.14 -19.95 -11.61
CA GLU A 247 16.48 -20.97 -12.61
C GLU A 247 15.41 -21.10 -13.69
N VAL A 248 14.13 -20.90 -13.35
CA VAL A 248 13.02 -21.31 -14.23
C VAL A 248 12.30 -20.13 -14.82
N VAL A 249 12.22 -20.08 -16.15
CA VAL A 249 11.42 -19.13 -16.92
C VAL A 249 10.07 -19.73 -17.29
N VAL A 250 10.02 -21.03 -17.60
CA VAL A 250 8.81 -21.74 -18.04
C VAL A 250 8.05 -22.29 -16.83
N ASP A 251 6.93 -21.70 -16.50
CA ASP A 251 6.17 -22.00 -15.27
C ASP A 251 5.86 -23.49 -15.08
N SER A 252 5.57 -24.23 -16.15
CA SER A 252 5.26 -25.66 -16.05
C SER A 252 6.44 -26.52 -15.60
N GLU A 253 7.68 -26.02 -15.63
CA GLU A 253 8.88 -26.73 -15.22
C GLU A 253 9.28 -26.49 -13.76
N ARG A 254 8.63 -25.52 -13.05
CA ARG A 254 8.98 -25.18 -11.66
C ARG A 254 8.91 -26.38 -10.72
N ALA A 255 7.87 -27.18 -10.82
CA ALA A 255 7.70 -28.38 -9.98
C ALA A 255 8.75 -29.46 -10.29
N THR A 256 9.12 -29.63 -11.57
CA THR A 256 10.14 -30.59 -12.02
C THR A 256 11.53 -30.18 -11.53
N VAL A 257 11.90 -28.88 -11.68
CA VAL A 257 13.17 -28.34 -11.16
C VAL A 257 13.23 -28.46 -9.63
N SER A 258 12.11 -28.19 -8.93
CA SER A 258 12.01 -28.47 -7.50
C SER A 258 12.29 -29.94 -7.17
N GLY A 259 11.77 -30.87 -7.96
CA GLY A 259 12.05 -32.30 -7.84
C GLY A 259 13.53 -32.63 -7.96
N VAL A 260 14.23 -32.03 -8.94
CA VAL A 260 15.68 -32.19 -9.11
C VAL A 260 16.44 -31.67 -7.87
N ILE A 261 16.09 -30.48 -7.36
CA ILE A 261 16.71 -29.92 -6.15
C ILE A 261 16.53 -30.89 -4.97
N VAL A 262 15.31 -31.41 -4.76
CA VAL A 262 15.00 -32.35 -3.69
C VAL A 262 15.80 -33.65 -3.84
N ASN A 263 15.91 -34.18 -5.05
CA ASN A 263 16.66 -35.39 -5.31
C ASN A 263 18.15 -35.23 -5.01
N ARG A 264 18.75 -34.09 -5.46
CA ARG A 264 20.16 -33.77 -5.14
C ARG A 264 20.38 -33.64 -3.65
N LEU A 265 19.48 -32.95 -2.92
CA LEU A 265 19.56 -32.84 -1.46
C LEU A 265 19.50 -34.21 -0.77
N LYS A 266 18.58 -35.11 -1.17
CA LYS A 266 18.48 -36.47 -0.63
C LYS A 266 19.73 -37.29 -0.88
N MET A 267 20.40 -37.08 -2.01
CA MET A 267 21.63 -37.78 -2.41
C MET A 267 22.91 -37.12 -1.90
N ASN A 268 22.80 -36.05 -1.12
CA ASN A 268 23.92 -35.20 -0.69
C ASN A 268 24.81 -34.72 -1.86
N MET A 269 24.19 -34.45 -3.01
CA MET A 269 24.85 -33.87 -4.18
C MET A 269 24.90 -32.36 -4.07
N PRO A 270 26.00 -31.70 -4.50
CA PRO A 270 26.03 -30.25 -4.64
C PRO A 270 24.93 -29.77 -5.60
N LEU A 271 24.25 -28.68 -5.27
CA LEU A 271 23.16 -28.17 -6.12
C LEU A 271 23.67 -27.56 -7.42
N GLN A 272 24.87 -26.95 -7.42
CA GLN A 272 25.56 -26.38 -8.58
C GLN A 272 24.67 -25.42 -9.36
N ILE A 273 24.06 -24.48 -8.64
CA ILE A 273 23.13 -23.47 -9.18
C ILE A 273 23.89 -22.16 -9.37
N ASP A 274 24.04 -21.72 -10.62
CA ASP A 274 24.74 -20.50 -11.00
C ASP A 274 24.24 -19.25 -10.26
N ALA A 275 22.93 -19.18 -10.06
CA ALA A 275 22.28 -18.05 -9.39
C ALA A 275 22.79 -17.85 -7.94
N THR A 276 23.26 -18.90 -7.26
CA THR A 276 23.84 -18.80 -5.92
C THR A 276 25.21 -18.13 -5.93
N VAL A 277 25.97 -18.28 -6.99
CA VAL A 277 27.25 -17.61 -7.23
C VAL A 277 27.00 -16.18 -7.70
N GLN A 278 26.03 -15.96 -8.59
CA GLN A 278 25.61 -14.63 -9.03
C GLN A 278 25.20 -13.75 -7.84
N TYR A 279 24.54 -14.31 -6.82
CA TYR A 279 24.11 -13.61 -5.61
C TYR A 279 25.28 -13.02 -4.79
N LEU A 280 26.50 -13.53 -4.98
CA LEU A 280 27.69 -13.04 -4.27
C LEU A 280 28.19 -11.68 -4.80
N PHE A 281 27.77 -11.28 -5.99
CA PHE A 281 28.18 -10.03 -6.63
C PHE A 281 27.14 -8.94 -6.44
N ASP A 282 27.58 -7.70 -6.27
CA ASP A 282 26.69 -6.54 -6.18
C ASP A 282 25.94 -6.25 -7.49
N LYS A 283 26.53 -6.65 -8.61
CA LYS A 283 25.92 -6.61 -9.93
C LYS A 283 26.03 -7.97 -10.60
N SER A 284 24.93 -8.48 -11.12
CA SER A 284 24.93 -9.74 -11.90
C SER A 284 25.92 -9.65 -13.06
N LYS A 285 26.70 -10.70 -13.24
CA LYS A 285 27.59 -10.86 -14.40
C LYS A 285 26.80 -11.46 -15.57
N GLU A 286 27.09 -11.01 -16.79
CA GLU A 286 26.51 -11.63 -17.99
C GLU A 286 26.86 -13.11 -18.09
N ARG A 287 28.08 -13.48 -17.65
CA ARG A 287 28.59 -14.85 -17.64
C ARG A 287 29.50 -15.06 -16.44
N LEU A 288 29.26 -16.17 -15.74
CA LEU A 288 30.20 -16.68 -14.74
C LEU A 288 31.40 -17.33 -15.41
N LEU A 289 32.58 -17.08 -14.89
CA LEU A 289 33.82 -17.75 -15.27
C LEU A 289 34.12 -18.88 -14.29
N GLU A 290 34.93 -19.86 -14.69
CA GLU A 290 35.33 -20.98 -13.81
C GLU A 290 35.91 -20.51 -12.46
N LYS A 291 36.69 -19.43 -12.47
CA LYS A 291 37.21 -18.82 -11.24
C LYS A 291 36.12 -18.30 -10.28
N ASP A 292 34.97 -17.87 -10.81
CA ASP A 292 33.86 -17.37 -10.01
C ASP A 292 33.18 -18.52 -9.27
N LEU A 293 33.17 -19.73 -9.85
CA LEU A 293 32.64 -20.94 -9.21
C LEU A 293 33.50 -21.43 -8.05
N GLN A 294 34.70 -20.88 -7.87
CA GLN A 294 35.62 -21.21 -6.78
C GLN A 294 35.60 -20.19 -5.63
N ILE A 295 34.68 -19.21 -5.67
CA ILE A 295 34.56 -18.24 -4.59
C ILE A 295 34.10 -18.93 -3.31
N GLU A 296 34.91 -18.86 -2.26
CA GLU A 296 34.56 -19.38 -0.95
C GLU A 296 33.43 -18.57 -0.33
N SER A 297 32.26 -19.18 -0.21
CA SER A 297 31.07 -18.59 0.42
C SER A 297 30.13 -19.74 0.83
N PRO A 298 29.43 -19.63 1.96
CA PRO A 298 28.42 -20.59 2.33
C PRO A 298 27.22 -20.62 1.35
N TYR A 299 27.05 -19.59 0.52
CA TYR A 299 26.05 -19.56 -0.55
C TYR A 299 26.50 -20.31 -1.82
N ASN A 300 27.79 -20.55 -2.03
CA ASN A 300 28.27 -21.22 -3.23
C ASN A 300 27.92 -22.71 -3.24
N THR A 301 26.88 -23.08 -3.97
CA THR A 301 26.38 -24.45 -4.08
C THR A 301 27.22 -25.36 -5.00
N TYR A 302 28.30 -24.85 -5.59
CA TYR A 302 29.34 -25.68 -6.25
C TYR A 302 30.30 -26.27 -5.24
N LEU A 303 30.60 -25.54 -4.15
CA LEU A 303 31.57 -25.93 -3.13
C LEU A 303 30.91 -26.56 -1.90
N ASN A 304 29.64 -26.24 -1.65
CA ASN A 304 28.92 -26.69 -0.46
C ASN A 304 27.74 -27.57 -0.86
N THR A 305 27.55 -28.71 -0.18
CA THR A 305 26.34 -29.53 -0.30
C THR A 305 25.23 -29.01 0.59
N GLY A 306 23.98 -29.35 0.27
CA GLY A 306 22.81 -28.89 0.99
C GLY A 306 22.29 -27.53 0.49
N LEU A 307 21.36 -26.94 1.24
CA LEU A 307 20.83 -25.61 0.94
C LEU A 307 21.82 -24.53 1.34
N PRO A 308 21.87 -23.40 0.61
CA PRO A 308 22.56 -22.20 1.09
C PRO A 308 21.92 -21.69 2.39
N PRO A 309 22.59 -20.79 3.14
CA PRO A 309 22.12 -20.31 4.43
C PRO A 309 20.75 -19.64 4.43
N GLY A 310 20.29 -19.15 3.27
CA GLY A 310 19.01 -18.48 3.10
C GLY A 310 18.67 -18.24 1.63
N PRO A 311 17.52 -17.62 1.37
CA PRO A 311 17.10 -17.24 0.01
C PRO A 311 18.14 -16.35 -0.69
N ILE A 312 18.08 -16.32 -2.03
CA ILE A 312 18.95 -15.50 -2.88
C ILE A 312 18.17 -14.47 -3.70
N ALA A 313 16.87 -14.44 -3.57
CA ALA A 313 15.96 -13.50 -4.24
C ALA A 313 14.55 -13.63 -3.66
N SER A 314 13.69 -12.67 -3.95
CA SER A 314 12.25 -12.69 -3.62
C SER A 314 11.49 -13.62 -4.57
N PRO A 315 10.97 -14.76 -4.11
CA PRO A 315 10.30 -15.72 -4.97
C PRO A 315 8.84 -15.34 -5.24
N SER A 316 8.34 -15.71 -6.42
CA SER A 316 6.91 -15.70 -6.74
C SER A 316 6.13 -16.73 -5.92
N LEU A 317 4.79 -16.56 -5.84
CA LEU A 317 3.92 -17.56 -5.23
C LEU A 317 3.98 -18.90 -5.99
N ALA A 318 4.21 -18.87 -7.30
CA ALA A 318 4.37 -20.08 -8.13
C ALA A 318 5.61 -20.87 -7.72
N SER A 319 6.75 -20.23 -7.51
CA SER A 319 7.97 -20.87 -7.02
C SER A 319 7.85 -21.35 -5.59
N ILE A 320 7.15 -20.62 -4.71
CA ILE A 320 6.83 -21.05 -3.35
C ILE A 320 6.00 -22.35 -3.40
N LYS A 321 4.94 -22.37 -4.22
CA LYS A 321 4.11 -23.55 -4.42
C LYS A 321 4.92 -24.75 -4.95
N ALA A 322 5.80 -24.53 -5.92
CA ALA A 322 6.67 -25.57 -6.46
C ALA A 322 7.65 -26.12 -5.41
N ALA A 323 8.17 -25.26 -4.52
CA ALA A 323 9.04 -25.69 -3.43
C ALA A 323 8.32 -26.60 -2.42
N ILE A 324 7.01 -26.36 -2.19
CA ILE A 324 6.18 -27.16 -1.28
C ILE A 324 5.74 -28.47 -1.94
N TYR A 325 5.38 -28.42 -3.22
CA TYR A 325 4.82 -29.53 -4.01
C TYR A 325 5.74 -29.89 -5.18
N PRO A 326 6.96 -30.39 -4.93
CA PRO A 326 7.87 -30.83 -6.00
C PRO A 326 7.26 -31.98 -6.77
N GLU A 327 7.54 -32.04 -8.07
CA GLU A 327 7.21 -33.23 -8.87
C GLU A 327 8.07 -34.42 -8.45
N GLU A 328 7.45 -35.57 -8.25
CA GLU A 328 8.16 -36.80 -7.96
C GLU A 328 8.80 -37.37 -9.23
N THR A 329 10.08 -37.14 -9.39
CA THR A 329 10.88 -37.62 -10.53
C THR A 329 12.15 -38.34 -10.06
N LYS A 330 12.87 -38.95 -10.99
CA LYS A 330 14.22 -39.44 -10.75
C LYS A 330 15.31 -38.50 -11.28
N TYR A 331 14.91 -37.38 -11.85
CA TYR A 331 15.86 -36.43 -12.45
C TYR A 331 16.78 -35.83 -11.37
N VAL A 332 18.06 -35.77 -11.71
CA VAL A 332 19.10 -35.09 -10.90
C VAL A 332 19.92 -34.10 -11.71
N PHE A 333 19.66 -33.99 -13.01
CA PHE A 333 20.31 -33.06 -13.91
C PHE A 333 19.28 -32.34 -14.78
N TYR A 334 19.55 -31.11 -15.12
CA TYR A 334 18.88 -30.35 -16.18
C TYR A 334 19.86 -29.46 -16.92
N VAL A 335 19.52 -29.07 -18.14
CA VAL A 335 20.24 -28.09 -18.96
C VAL A 335 19.24 -27.29 -19.76
N THR A 336 19.42 -25.96 -19.80
CA THR A 336 18.56 -25.06 -20.56
C THR A 336 18.67 -25.35 -22.05
N LYS A 337 17.55 -25.44 -22.75
CA LYS A 337 17.47 -25.51 -24.21
C LYS A 337 17.95 -24.18 -24.81
N LYS A 338 18.67 -24.28 -25.90
CA LYS A 338 19.14 -23.12 -26.67
C LYS A 338 18.33 -22.90 -27.97
N ASP A 339 17.05 -23.30 -27.90
CA ASP A 339 16.09 -23.18 -29.00
C ASP A 339 15.20 -21.91 -28.90
N GLY A 340 15.51 -21.02 -27.97
CA GLY A 340 14.74 -19.80 -27.69
C GLY A 340 13.55 -19.99 -26.74
N THR A 341 13.18 -21.23 -26.38
CA THR A 341 12.05 -21.49 -25.47
C THR A 341 12.38 -21.26 -24.00
N MET A 342 13.68 -21.19 -23.66
CA MET A 342 14.18 -21.11 -22.28
C MET A 342 13.77 -22.31 -21.38
N GLY A 343 13.21 -23.38 -21.96
CA GLY A 343 12.87 -24.60 -21.24
C GLY A 343 14.09 -25.48 -20.99
N HIS A 344 13.92 -26.58 -20.25
CA HIS A 344 14.99 -27.48 -19.85
C HIS A 344 14.88 -28.87 -20.49
N LEU A 345 16.01 -29.54 -20.58
CA LEU A 345 16.13 -30.98 -20.82
C LEU A 345 16.57 -31.63 -19.51
N PHE A 346 15.78 -32.56 -19.00
CA PHE A 346 16.03 -33.25 -17.75
C PHE A 346 16.71 -34.61 -17.98
N ALA A 347 17.48 -35.07 -17.00
CA ALA A 347 18.16 -36.36 -17.06
C ALA A 347 18.30 -37.02 -15.68
N GLU A 348 18.26 -38.36 -15.64
CA GLU A 348 18.50 -39.17 -14.44
C GLU A 348 19.99 -39.46 -14.26
N THR A 349 20.73 -39.57 -15.36
CA THR A 349 22.15 -39.95 -15.35
C THR A 349 23.03 -38.87 -15.95
N PHE A 350 24.30 -38.86 -15.57
CA PHE A 350 25.28 -37.94 -16.13
C PHE A 350 25.51 -38.18 -17.65
N GLU A 351 25.40 -39.43 -18.09
CA GLU A 351 25.53 -39.76 -19.53
C GLU A 351 24.38 -39.16 -20.35
N GLU A 352 23.15 -39.22 -19.87
CA GLU A 352 21.99 -38.56 -20.49
C GLU A 352 22.17 -37.05 -20.47
N HIS A 353 22.65 -36.50 -19.35
CA HIS A 353 22.91 -35.05 -19.23
C HIS A 353 23.94 -34.58 -20.27
N LYS A 354 25.04 -35.32 -20.48
CA LYS A 354 26.01 -35.01 -21.56
C LYS A 354 25.35 -35.01 -22.94
N LYS A 355 24.47 -35.96 -23.23
CA LYS A 355 23.70 -35.99 -24.49
C LYS A 355 22.78 -34.78 -24.61
N ASN A 356 22.09 -34.39 -23.52
CA ASN A 356 21.23 -33.23 -23.47
C ASN A 356 22.00 -31.92 -23.69
N ILE A 357 23.19 -31.80 -23.13
CA ILE A 357 24.10 -30.65 -23.41
C ILE A 357 24.48 -30.58 -24.91
N ALA A 358 24.80 -31.72 -25.49
CA ALA A 358 25.15 -31.78 -26.92
C ALA A 358 23.94 -31.41 -27.83
N ASN A 359 22.74 -31.90 -27.47
CA ASN A 359 21.49 -31.60 -28.16
C ASN A 359 21.10 -30.11 -28.04
N SER A 360 21.20 -29.55 -26.83
CA SER A 360 20.95 -28.12 -26.59
C SER A 360 21.85 -27.23 -27.45
N LYS A 361 23.14 -27.55 -27.60
CA LYS A 361 24.08 -26.81 -28.44
C LYS A 361 23.75 -26.88 -29.94
N LYS A 362 23.21 -28.02 -30.44
CA LYS A 362 22.82 -28.19 -31.86
C LYS A 362 21.60 -27.36 -32.25
N ALA A 363 20.74 -27.05 -31.32
CA ALA A 363 19.54 -26.25 -31.56
C ALA A 363 19.85 -24.75 -31.81
N THR A 364 21.10 -24.33 -31.63
CA THR A 364 21.56 -22.94 -31.82
C THR A 364 22.05 -22.67 -33.26
N ASN A 365 22.24 -23.70 -34.04
CA ASN A 365 22.68 -23.66 -35.46
C ASN A 365 21.50 -23.96 -36.38
#